data_a4df485756159e1f36227566e156d94d
#
_entry.id   a4df485756159e1f36227566e156d94d
#
_cell.length_a   1.000
_cell.length_b   1.000
_cell.length_c   1.000
_cell.angle_alpha   90.00
_cell.angle_beta   90.00
_cell.angle_gamma   90.00
#
_symmetry.space_group_name_H-M   'P 1'
#
loop_
_entity.id
_entity.type
_entity.pdbx_description
1 polymer ?
#
loop_
_entity_poly.entity_id
_entity_poly.type
_entity_poly.pdbx_seq_one_letter_code
_entity_poly.pdbx_strand_id
1 'polypeptide(L)'
;TKKPVPESWKLQRGIPERELHGGCVLDPSVPEVLDEIAADFARLEEWGYELIKQDFTTFDLLGRWGVAFGAELTDGTWRFADRSKTTAMVIKDLYDAMRRGVSDDTLLMGCNTMPHLSAGVFELSRTGDDTSGRIWERTRLMGPNTLAFRMPQHDIFQSCDADCVGLTRNVSWAMNEKWLDVLARSGTPLFVSAAPDALGDAQKQ
;
A
#
# COMPACT_ATOMS: atom_id res chain seq x y z
N THR A 1 -3.10 26.30 -4.30
CA THR A 1 -1.85 26.52 -5.07
C THR A 1 -0.84 25.47 -4.62
N LYS A 2 -0.45 24.57 -5.56
CA LYS A 2 0.61 23.59 -5.29
C LYS A 2 1.90 24.37 -4.99
N LYS A 3 2.46 24.20 -3.81
CA LYS A 3 3.78 24.74 -3.49
C LYS A 3 4.80 24.03 -4.40
N PRO A 4 5.77 24.73 -4.99
CA PRO A 4 6.84 24.07 -5.72
C PRO A 4 7.68 23.21 -4.75
N VAL A 5 7.96 21.97 -5.13
CA VAL A 5 8.80 21.08 -4.36
C VAL A 5 10.28 21.49 -4.56
N PRO A 6 11.06 21.73 -3.49
CA PRO A 6 12.48 22.02 -3.60
C PRO A 6 13.22 20.87 -4.32
N GLU A 7 14.21 21.21 -5.14
CA GLU A 7 15.03 20.18 -5.83
C GLU A 7 15.77 19.26 -4.85
N SER A 8 16.18 19.79 -3.68
CA SER A 8 16.84 19.03 -2.62
C SER A 8 15.93 17.96 -1.97
N TRP A 9 14.63 18.06 -2.16
CA TRP A 9 13.66 17.10 -1.63
C TRP A 9 13.36 15.96 -2.60
N LYS A 10 13.79 16.07 -3.85
CA LYS A 10 13.48 15.07 -4.87
C LYS A 10 14.46 13.93 -4.80
N LEU A 11 13.94 12.70 -4.85
CA LEU A 11 14.76 11.51 -4.98
C LEU A 11 15.52 11.55 -6.30
N GLN A 12 16.84 11.53 -6.22
CA GLN A 12 17.71 11.59 -7.38
C GLN A 12 17.78 10.24 -8.08
N ARG A 13 17.24 10.18 -9.27
CA ARG A 13 17.31 9.02 -10.17
C ARG A 13 18.12 9.38 -11.40
N GLY A 14 18.99 8.45 -11.82
CA GLY A 14 19.75 8.60 -13.05
C GLY A 14 18.93 8.39 -14.32
N ILE A 15 17.67 7.92 -14.20
CA ILE A 15 16.75 7.68 -15.32
C ILE A 15 15.56 8.62 -15.18
N PRO A 16 15.29 9.49 -16.19
CA PRO A 16 14.19 10.44 -16.17
C PRO A 16 12.79 9.82 -16.26
N GLU A 17 12.68 8.52 -16.46
CA GLU A 17 11.49 7.85 -16.99
C GLU A 17 10.33 7.63 -16.03
N ARG A 18 10.37 8.16 -14.80
CA ARG A 18 9.25 8.05 -13.88
C ARG A 18 8.76 9.39 -13.38
N GLU A 19 8.21 10.15 -14.28
CA GLU A 19 7.22 11.16 -13.91
C GLU A 19 5.91 10.43 -13.62
N LEU A 20 5.70 10.05 -12.36
CA LEU A 20 4.42 9.56 -11.90
C LEU A 20 3.41 10.70 -11.99
N HIS A 21 2.57 10.68 -13.02
CA HIS A 21 1.48 11.64 -13.23
C HIS A 21 1.91 13.12 -13.09
N GLY A 22 3.10 13.48 -13.58
CA GLY A 22 3.63 14.83 -13.52
C GLY A 22 4.12 15.26 -12.14
N GLY A 23 4.37 14.30 -11.26
CA GLY A 23 4.95 14.51 -9.93
C GLY A 23 6.39 14.01 -9.84
N CYS A 24 7.11 14.48 -8.83
CA CYS A 24 8.40 13.93 -8.43
C CYS A 24 8.21 12.98 -7.25
N VAL A 25 9.12 12.00 -7.12
CA VAL A 25 9.22 11.20 -5.91
C VAL A 25 10.04 11.98 -4.89
N LEU A 26 9.53 12.10 -3.68
CA LEU A 26 10.25 12.73 -2.57
C LEU A 26 11.29 11.77 -2.00
N ASP A 27 12.39 12.31 -1.51
CA ASP A 27 13.47 11.56 -0.88
C ASP A 27 13.25 11.48 0.65
N PRO A 28 12.86 10.31 1.19
CA PRO A 28 12.57 10.19 2.62
C PRO A 28 13.82 10.21 3.51
N SER A 29 15.01 10.30 2.93
CA SER A 29 16.24 10.50 3.71
C SER A 29 16.43 11.97 4.12
N VAL A 30 15.64 12.88 3.55
CA VAL A 30 15.65 14.32 3.85
C VAL A 30 14.68 14.59 5.01
N PRO A 31 15.12 15.12 6.16
CA PRO A 31 14.26 15.32 7.33
C PRO A 31 13.03 16.18 7.07
N GLU A 32 13.16 17.24 6.29
CA GLU A 32 12.05 18.13 5.94
C GLU A 32 10.96 17.43 5.11
N VAL A 33 11.33 16.41 4.34
CA VAL A 33 10.38 15.56 3.61
C VAL A 33 9.57 14.71 4.59
N LEU A 34 10.21 14.15 5.61
CA LEU A 34 9.53 13.37 6.64
C LEU A 34 8.55 14.24 7.44
N ASP A 35 8.90 15.49 7.71
CA ASP A 35 8.03 16.42 8.41
C ASP A 35 6.81 16.83 7.54
N GLU A 36 7.00 17.03 6.24
CA GLU A 36 5.87 17.31 5.33
C GLU A 36 4.95 16.10 5.19
N ILE A 37 5.50 14.87 5.13
CA ILE A 37 4.71 13.63 5.12
C ILE A 37 3.88 13.50 6.41
N ALA A 38 4.48 13.73 7.57
CA ALA A 38 3.76 13.72 8.83
C ALA A 38 2.64 14.77 8.85
N ALA A 39 2.89 15.97 8.33
CA ALA A 39 1.89 17.02 8.23
C ALA A 39 0.75 16.68 7.26
N ASP A 40 1.05 15.95 6.16
CA ASP A 40 0.02 15.47 5.24
C ASP A 40 -0.91 14.45 5.92
N PHE A 41 -0.35 13.53 6.69
CA PHE A 41 -1.13 12.54 7.45
C PHE A 41 -1.97 13.20 8.55
N ALA A 42 -1.41 14.16 9.30
CA ALA A 42 -2.16 14.95 10.28
C ALA A 42 -3.35 15.67 9.64
N ARG A 43 -3.16 16.22 8.45
CA ARG A 43 -4.24 16.88 7.70
C ARG A 43 -5.35 15.93 7.29
N LEU A 44 -5.02 14.69 6.91
CA LEU A 44 -6.03 13.68 6.59
C LEU A 44 -6.86 13.31 7.82
N GLU A 45 -6.21 13.15 8.98
CA GLU A 45 -6.91 12.93 10.26
C GLU A 45 -7.79 14.12 10.64
N GLU A 46 -7.30 15.37 10.49
CA GLU A 46 -8.10 16.58 10.71
C GLU A 46 -9.34 16.65 9.80
N TRP A 47 -9.29 16.04 8.62
CA TRP A 47 -10.45 15.91 7.73
C TRP A 47 -11.42 14.80 8.15
N GLY A 48 -11.11 14.06 9.23
CA GLY A 48 -11.95 13.02 9.81
C GLY A 48 -11.76 11.63 9.22
N TYR A 49 -10.64 11.36 8.54
CA TYR A 49 -10.32 10.02 8.11
C TYR A 49 -9.73 9.21 9.28
N GLU A 50 -10.40 8.09 9.60
CA GLU A 50 -9.99 7.14 10.65
C GLU A 50 -9.20 5.95 10.10
N LEU A 51 -9.15 5.79 8.78
CA LEU A 51 -8.33 4.81 8.06
C LEU A 51 -7.63 5.50 6.89
N ILE A 52 -6.31 5.49 6.92
CA ILE A 52 -5.48 6.08 5.86
C ILE A 52 -4.67 4.97 5.19
N LYS A 53 -4.92 4.76 3.89
CA LYS A 53 -4.17 3.83 3.07
C LYS A 53 -3.08 4.57 2.31
N GLN A 54 -1.83 4.14 2.51
CA GLN A 54 -0.72 4.56 1.67
C GLN A 54 -0.41 3.48 0.63
N ASP A 55 -0.02 3.89 -0.57
CA ASP A 55 0.27 2.99 -1.68
C ASP A 55 1.53 3.42 -2.44
N PHE A 56 2.06 2.52 -3.26
CA PHE A 56 3.17 2.73 -4.19
C PHE A 56 4.53 3.06 -3.58
N THR A 57 4.69 3.14 -2.26
CA THR A 57 5.95 3.50 -1.60
C THR A 57 7.12 2.68 -2.11
N THR A 58 6.97 1.36 -2.16
CA THR A 58 8.05 0.46 -2.62
C THR A 58 8.41 0.73 -4.07
N PHE A 59 7.40 0.90 -4.92
CA PHE A 59 7.61 1.17 -6.33
C PHE A 59 8.23 2.55 -6.57
N ASP A 60 7.76 3.56 -5.86
CA ASP A 60 8.27 4.92 -5.99
C ASP A 60 9.71 5.02 -5.54
N LEU A 61 10.04 4.43 -4.41
CA LEU A 61 11.39 4.47 -3.85
C LEU A 61 12.37 3.54 -4.56
N LEU A 62 11.95 2.30 -4.87
CA LEU A 62 12.85 1.26 -5.38
C LEU A 62 12.74 1.04 -6.87
N GLY A 63 11.74 1.64 -7.52
CA GLY A 63 11.55 1.50 -8.95
C GLY A 63 11.03 0.14 -9.42
N ARG A 64 10.66 -0.76 -8.50
CA ARG A 64 10.27 -2.14 -8.82
C ARG A 64 9.11 -2.61 -7.96
N TRP A 65 8.32 -3.53 -8.50
CA TRP A 65 7.33 -4.28 -7.74
C TRP A 65 7.98 -5.49 -7.05
N GLY A 66 7.35 -6.01 -6.02
CA GLY A 66 7.86 -7.13 -5.24
C GLY A 66 8.35 -8.32 -6.06
N VAL A 67 7.60 -8.72 -7.08
CA VAL A 67 7.95 -9.83 -8.00
C VAL A 67 9.15 -9.52 -8.92
N ALA A 68 9.49 -8.25 -9.08
CA ALA A 68 10.61 -7.81 -9.89
C ALA A 68 11.91 -7.63 -9.07
N PHE A 69 11.86 -7.82 -7.74
CA PHE A 69 13.04 -7.82 -6.91
C PHE A 69 13.87 -9.07 -7.18
N GLY A 70 15.07 -8.85 -7.72
CA GLY A 70 16.11 -9.86 -7.83
C GLY A 70 17.15 -9.70 -6.71
N ALA A 71 18.37 -10.16 -6.98
CA ALA A 71 19.50 -9.95 -6.07
C ALA A 71 19.85 -8.47 -5.89
N GLU A 72 19.54 -7.64 -6.88
CA GLU A 72 19.68 -6.19 -6.83
C GLU A 72 18.33 -5.56 -6.46
N LEU A 73 18.24 -4.95 -5.30
CA LEU A 73 17.05 -4.24 -4.84
C LEU A 73 16.79 -2.95 -5.62
N THR A 74 17.81 -2.43 -6.29
CA THR A 74 17.75 -1.18 -7.05
C THR A 74 18.38 -1.37 -8.42
N ASP A 75 18.05 -0.51 -9.36
CA ASP A 75 18.68 -0.50 -10.68
C ASP A 75 20.04 0.20 -10.70
N GLY A 76 20.56 0.62 -9.54
CA GLY A 76 21.84 1.29 -9.38
C GLY A 76 21.85 2.75 -9.83
N THR A 77 20.75 3.28 -10.34
CA THR A 77 20.68 4.65 -10.89
C THR A 77 20.10 5.67 -9.93
N TRP A 78 19.51 5.23 -8.80
CA TRP A 78 18.93 6.12 -7.81
C TRP A 78 19.73 6.13 -6.52
N ARG A 79 19.62 7.19 -5.76
CA ARG A 79 20.32 7.36 -4.49
C ARG A 79 19.57 8.32 -3.59
N PHE A 80 19.57 8.01 -2.32
CA PHE A 80 19.14 8.93 -1.28
C PHE A 80 20.18 10.03 -1.04
N ALA A 81 19.72 11.19 -0.62
CA ALA A 81 20.59 12.31 -0.24
C ALA A 81 21.45 11.96 0.97
N ASP A 82 20.88 11.34 2.00
CA ASP A 82 21.62 10.82 3.14
C ASP A 82 22.23 9.46 2.83
N ARG A 83 23.52 9.44 2.60
CA ARG A 83 24.31 8.24 2.29
C ARG A 83 24.75 7.45 3.53
N SER A 84 24.49 7.95 4.72
CA SER A 84 24.83 7.27 5.98
C SER A 84 23.79 6.23 6.38
N LYS A 85 22.55 6.32 5.85
CA LYS A 85 21.44 5.41 6.13
C LYS A 85 21.39 4.26 5.13
N THR A 86 21.02 3.09 5.62
CA THR A 86 20.62 1.97 4.75
C THR A 86 19.24 2.21 4.17
N THR A 87 18.91 1.55 3.05
CA THR A 87 17.55 1.60 2.46
C THR A 87 16.47 1.21 3.47
N ALA A 88 16.73 0.20 4.30
CA ALA A 88 15.78 -0.22 5.32
C ALA A 88 15.54 0.86 6.39
N MET A 89 16.59 1.59 6.80
CA MET A 89 16.44 2.72 7.73
C MET A 89 15.61 3.84 7.11
N VAL A 90 15.86 4.19 5.86
CA VAL A 90 15.10 5.24 5.15
C VAL A 90 13.61 4.87 5.03
N ILE A 91 13.31 3.60 4.69
CA ILE A 91 11.92 3.13 4.60
C ILE A 91 11.25 3.13 5.98
N LYS A 92 11.98 2.71 7.02
CA LYS A 92 11.42 2.74 8.37
C LYS A 92 11.16 4.17 8.85
N ASP A 93 12.08 5.09 8.63
CA ASP A 93 11.89 6.51 8.97
C ASP A 93 10.66 7.10 8.27
N LEU A 94 10.43 6.69 7.00
CA LEU A 94 9.22 7.08 6.25
C LEU A 94 7.94 6.57 6.92
N TYR A 95 7.89 5.29 7.30
CA TYR A 95 6.72 4.71 7.96
C TYR A 95 6.50 5.32 9.35
N ASP A 96 7.56 5.54 10.10
CA ASP A 96 7.52 6.20 11.40
C ASP A 96 7.03 7.66 11.28
N ALA A 97 7.38 8.36 10.18
CA ALA A 97 6.88 9.70 9.90
C ALA A 97 5.36 9.71 9.61
N MET A 98 4.86 8.73 8.86
CA MET A 98 3.42 8.57 8.63
C MET A 98 2.68 8.33 9.95
N ARG A 99 3.20 7.42 10.80
CA ARG A 99 2.61 7.15 12.11
C ARG A 99 2.65 8.36 13.03
N ARG A 100 3.75 9.10 13.06
CA ARG A 100 3.89 10.33 13.85
C ARG A 100 2.87 11.41 13.47
N GLY A 101 2.40 11.39 12.23
CA GLY A 101 1.43 12.36 11.72
C GLY A 101 0.01 12.16 12.22
N VAL A 102 -0.33 11.02 12.82
CA VAL A 102 -1.67 10.69 13.26
C VAL A 102 -1.70 10.16 14.69
N SER A 103 -2.86 10.21 15.33
CA SER A 103 -3.09 9.62 16.64
C SER A 103 -3.15 8.08 16.59
N ASP A 104 -3.18 7.46 17.78
CA ASP A 104 -3.33 6.00 17.90
C ASP A 104 -4.74 5.51 17.48
N ASP A 105 -5.71 6.42 17.40
CA ASP A 105 -7.08 6.10 16.98
C ASP A 105 -7.21 5.99 15.44
N THR A 106 -6.26 6.52 14.68
CA THR A 106 -6.26 6.43 13.21
C THR A 106 -5.47 5.21 12.74
N LEU A 107 -6.16 4.34 12.01
CA LEU A 107 -5.57 3.13 11.42
C LEU A 107 -4.75 3.46 10.17
N LEU A 108 -3.56 2.91 10.09
CA LEU A 108 -2.73 2.98 8.90
C LEU A 108 -2.74 1.65 8.13
N MET A 109 -2.97 1.71 6.84
CA MET A 109 -2.93 0.56 5.94
C MET A 109 -1.81 0.73 4.92
N GLY A 110 -0.93 -0.26 4.86
CA GLY A 110 0.12 -0.33 3.86
C GLY A 110 -0.30 -1.11 2.63
N CYS A 111 -0.18 -0.52 1.44
CA CYS A 111 -0.22 -1.20 0.15
C CYS A 111 1.11 -0.99 -0.56
N ASN A 112 1.66 -2.04 -1.17
CA ASN A 112 3.01 -2.01 -1.75
C ASN A 112 4.09 -1.56 -0.74
N THR A 113 3.93 -1.98 0.50
CA THR A 113 4.89 -1.76 1.59
C THR A 113 5.86 -2.92 1.72
N MET A 114 6.88 -2.73 2.53
CA MET A 114 7.71 -3.82 3.06
C MET A 114 7.15 -4.24 4.42
N PRO A 115 6.37 -5.34 4.50
CA PRO A 115 5.57 -5.64 5.69
C PRO A 115 6.39 -5.83 6.96
N HIS A 116 7.60 -6.37 6.86
CA HIS A 116 8.48 -6.55 8.03
C HIS A 116 9.07 -5.23 8.55
N LEU A 117 9.09 -4.15 7.73
CA LEU A 117 9.51 -2.82 8.17
C LEU A 117 8.33 -1.98 8.67
N SER A 118 7.10 -2.35 8.32
CA SER A 118 5.88 -1.69 8.81
C SER A 118 5.27 -2.38 10.03
N ALA A 119 5.82 -3.52 10.47
CA ALA A 119 5.37 -4.24 11.65
C ALA A 119 5.44 -3.35 12.91
N GLY A 120 4.34 -3.25 13.64
CA GLY A 120 4.21 -2.37 14.80
C GLY A 120 4.08 -0.87 14.49
N VAL A 121 3.94 -0.52 13.21
CA VAL A 121 3.73 0.86 12.73
C VAL A 121 2.38 0.99 12.04
N PHE A 122 2.04 0.04 11.17
CA PHE A 122 0.75 -0.01 10.48
C PHE A 122 -0.12 -1.12 11.06
N GLU A 123 -1.40 -0.86 11.21
CA GLU A 123 -2.38 -1.84 11.67
C GLU A 123 -2.72 -2.87 10.60
N LEU A 124 -2.69 -2.47 9.31
CA LEU A 124 -3.04 -3.34 8.19
C LEU A 124 -1.97 -3.33 7.11
N SER A 125 -1.80 -4.46 6.42
CA SER A 125 -0.93 -4.53 5.25
C SER A 125 -1.49 -5.45 4.17
N ARG A 126 -1.46 -4.98 2.93
CA ARG A 126 -1.85 -5.75 1.74
C ARG A 126 -1.00 -7.01 1.61
N THR A 127 -1.65 -8.13 1.32
CA THR A 127 -0.96 -9.43 1.15
C THR A 127 -0.48 -9.69 -0.27
N GLY A 128 -1.22 -9.20 -1.26
CA GLY A 128 -0.96 -9.53 -2.66
C GLY A 128 -1.46 -8.49 -3.65
N ASP A 129 -1.69 -8.95 -4.86
CA ASP A 129 -2.14 -8.14 -5.99
C ASP A 129 -3.63 -7.76 -5.87
N ASP A 130 -4.09 -6.83 -6.70
CA ASP A 130 -5.47 -6.36 -6.70
C ASP A 130 -6.46 -7.47 -7.08
N THR A 131 -7.51 -7.62 -6.27
CA THR A 131 -8.65 -8.49 -6.51
C THR A 131 -9.88 -7.69 -6.94
N SER A 132 -9.69 -6.72 -7.82
CA SER A 132 -10.64 -5.65 -8.17
C SER A 132 -11.91 -6.09 -8.91
N GLY A 133 -12.15 -7.39 -9.09
CA GLY A 133 -13.33 -7.91 -9.79
C GLY A 133 -13.29 -7.74 -11.31
N ARG A 134 -12.16 -7.37 -11.90
CA ARG A 134 -12.02 -7.23 -13.36
C ARG A 134 -11.69 -8.54 -14.06
N ILE A 135 -10.80 -9.33 -13.45
CA ILE A 135 -10.29 -10.59 -14.00
C ILE A 135 -10.31 -11.63 -12.89
N TRP A 136 -11.20 -12.64 -13.02
CA TRP A 136 -11.32 -13.70 -12.02
C TRP A 136 -10.03 -14.49 -11.81
N GLU A 137 -9.32 -14.81 -12.88
CA GLU A 137 -8.08 -15.59 -12.78
C GLU A 137 -7.01 -14.90 -11.93
N ARG A 138 -6.97 -13.58 -11.94
CA ARG A 138 -6.08 -12.80 -11.07
C ARG A 138 -6.45 -12.98 -9.60
N THR A 139 -7.72 -12.85 -9.26
CA THR A 139 -8.22 -13.10 -7.91
C THR A 139 -7.96 -14.55 -7.48
N ARG A 140 -8.28 -15.52 -8.35
CA ARG A 140 -8.12 -16.95 -8.06
C ARG A 140 -6.67 -17.35 -7.80
N LEU A 141 -5.74 -16.83 -8.58
CA LEU A 141 -4.32 -17.17 -8.48
C LEU A 141 -3.62 -16.39 -7.37
N MET A 142 -3.91 -15.10 -7.26
CA MET A 142 -3.17 -14.23 -6.35
C MET A 142 -3.83 -14.12 -4.97
N GLY A 143 -5.15 -13.99 -4.90
CA GLY A 143 -5.87 -13.78 -3.66
C GLY A 143 -5.65 -14.90 -2.62
N PRO A 144 -6.14 -16.13 -2.86
CA PRO A 144 -6.01 -17.21 -1.88
C PRO A 144 -4.56 -17.60 -1.58
N ASN A 145 -3.69 -17.62 -2.59
CA ASN A 145 -2.30 -18.04 -2.39
C ASN A 145 -1.51 -17.04 -1.55
N THR A 146 -1.63 -15.75 -1.85
CA THR A 146 -0.92 -14.72 -1.07
C THR A 146 -1.49 -14.60 0.33
N LEU A 147 -2.81 -14.73 0.49
CA LEU A 147 -3.44 -14.74 1.81
C LEU A 147 -2.93 -15.93 2.64
N ALA A 148 -2.99 -17.16 2.10
CA ALA A 148 -2.52 -18.36 2.80
C ALA A 148 -1.03 -18.26 3.19
N PHE A 149 -0.20 -17.72 2.29
CA PHE A 149 1.22 -17.53 2.57
C PHE A 149 1.49 -16.50 3.67
N ARG A 150 0.63 -15.48 3.80
CA ARG A 150 0.78 -14.39 4.76
C ARG A 150 0.05 -14.63 6.09
N MET A 151 -0.86 -15.61 6.17
CA MET A 151 -1.62 -15.90 7.40
C MET A 151 -0.77 -16.08 8.66
N PRO A 152 0.45 -16.67 8.63
CA PRO A 152 1.30 -16.72 9.82
C PRO A 152 1.73 -15.35 10.37
N GLN A 153 1.55 -14.28 9.61
CA GLN A 153 1.86 -12.89 10.02
C GLN A 153 0.62 -12.13 10.48
N HIS A 154 -0.59 -12.68 10.20
CA HIS A 154 -1.85 -12.06 10.55
C HIS A 154 -1.96 -11.88 12.07
N ASP A 155 -2.30 -10.66 12.50
CA ASP A 155 -2.42 -10.22 13.90
C ASP A 155 -1.16 -10.40 14.77
N ILE A 156 -0.02 -10.79 14.16
CA ILE A 156 1.28 -10.84 14.82
C ILE A 156 2.12 -9.61 14.45
N PHE A 157 2.23 -9.32 13.16
CA PHE A 157 2.89 -8.11 12.70
C PHE A 157 1.90 -6.98 12.46
N GLN A 158 0.79 -7.34 11.81
CA GLN A 158 -0.31 -6.47 11.42
C GLN A 158 -1.46 -7.34 10.89
N SER A 159 -2.67 -6.81 10.82
CA SER A 159 -3.76 -7.49 10.13
C SER A 159 -3.50 -7.56 8.62
N CYS A 160 -3.67 -8.76 8.06
CA CYS A 160 -3.54 -8.97 6.63
C CYS A 160 -4.73 -8.37 5.87
N ASP A 161 -4.46 -7.49 4.91
CA ASP A 161 -5.43 -7.02 3.93
C ASP A 161 -5.32 -7.87 2.66
N ALA A 162 -6.32 -8.70 2.41
CA ALA A 162 -6.38 -9.53 1.20
C ALA A 162 -7.05 -8.82 0.02
N ASP A 163 -7.16 -7.49 0.06
CA ASP A 163 -7.90 -6.64 -0.85
C ASP A 163 -9.42 -6.83 -0.69
N CYS A 164 -10.19 -6.74 -1.75
CA CYS A 164 -11.63 -6.67 -1.68
C CYS A 164 -12.33 -7.79 -2.46
N VAL A 165 -13.60 -8.01 -2.12
CA VAL A 165 -14.54 -8.66 -3.03
C VAL A 165 -15.02 -7.62 -4.04
N GLY A 166 -14.55 -7.73 -5.27
CA GLY A 166 -14.86 -6.79 -6.35
C GLY A 166 -16.14 -7.19 -7.10
N LEU A 167 -17.25 -6.58 -6.75
CA LEU A 167 -18.55 -6.81 -7.40
C LEU A 167 -18.64 -5.97 -8.67
N THR A 168 -18.47 -6.62 -9.81
CA THR A 168 -18.54 -6.01 -11.14
C THR A 168 -19.34 -6.89 -12.09
N ARG A 169 -19.60 -6.40 -13.30
CA ARG A 169 -20.21 -7.23 -14.36
C ARG A 169 -19.24 -8.22 -15.00
N ASN A 170 -17.93 -8.09 -14.74
CA ASN A 170 -16.91 -8.91 -15.37
C ASN A 170 -16.68 -10.24 -14.64
N VAL A 171 -17.01 -10.31 -13.36
CA VAL A 171 -16.88 -11.51 -12.54
C VAL A 171 -18.26 -11.89 -12.02
N SER A 172 -18.67 -13.14 -12.26
CA SER A 172 -20.00 -13.62 -11.83
C SER A 172 -20.08 -13.67 -10.29
N TRP A 173 -21.32 -13.56 -9.78
CA TRP A 173 -21.56 -13.71 -8.34
C TRP A 173 -21.06 -15.05 -7.81
N ALA A 174 -21.31 -16.14 -8.50
CA ALA A 174 -20.83 -17.47 -8.09
C ALA A 174 -19.30 -17.57 -7.93
N MET A 175 -18.53 -16.72 -8.60
CA MET A 175 -17.08 -16.61 -8.40
C MET A 175 -16.76 -15.70 -7.22
N ASN A 176 -17.40 -14.54 -7.13
CA ASN A 176 -17.21 -13.60 -6.04
C ASN A 176 -17.62 -14.19 -4.68
N GLU A 177 -18.70 -14.99 -4.64
CA GLU A 177 -19.17 -15.71 -3.45
C GLU A 177 -18.10 -16.64 -2.88
N LYS A 178 -17.34 -17.34 -3.74
CA LYS A 178 -16.21 -18.18 -3.31
C LYS A 178 -15.10 -17.37 -2.66
N TRP A 179 -14.81 -16.21 -3.23
CA TRP A 179 -13.78 -15.31 -2.68
C TRP A 179 -14.26 -14.69 -1.37
N LEU A 180 -15.53 -14.28 -1.31
CA LEU A 180 -16.16 -13.78 -0.09
C LEU A 180 -16.12 -14.82 1.04
N ASP A 181 -16.45 -16.09 0.76
CA ASP A 181 -16.38 -17.17 1.77
C ASP A 181 -14.95 -17.38 2.30
N VAL A 182 -13.96 -17.34 1.42
CA VAL A 182 -12.54 -17.41 1.84
C VAL A 182 -12.17 -16.26 2.76
N LEU A 183 -12.52 -15.02 2.41
CA LEU A 183 -12.23 -13.85 3.22
C LEU A 183 -12.97 -13.89 4.56
N ALA A 184 -14.24 -14.21 4.56
CA ALA A 184 -15.04 -14.30 5.78
C ALA A 184 -14.49 -15.34 6.77
N ARG A 185 -13.94 -16.45 6.26
CA ARG A 185 -13.33 -17.51 7.09
C ARG A 185 -11.91 -17.21 7.52
N SER A 186 -11.22 -16.32 6.83
CA SER A 186 -9.81 -16.03 7.12
C SER A 186 -9.61 -15.22 8.40
N GLY A 187 -10.64 -14.51 8.86
CA GLY A 187 -10.55 -13.57 9.99
C GLY A 187 -9.91 -12.23 9.62
N THR A 188 -9.52 -12.04 8.36
CA THR A 188 -8.96 -10.75 7.89
C THR A 188 -10.06 -9.70 7.73
N PRO A 189 -9.72 -8.40 7.74
CA PRO A 189 -10.68 -7.35 7.39
C PRO A 189 -11.35 -7.63 6.05
N LEU A 190 -12.66 -7.44 6.00
CA LEU A 190 -13.46 -7.66 4.79
C LEU A 190 -13.77 -6.33 4.13
N PHE A 191 -13.21 -6.13 2.94
CA PHE A 191 -13.53 -5.00 2.08
C PHE A 191 -14.38 -5.44 0.90
N VAL A 192 -15.39 -4.66 0.58
CA VAL A 192 -16.25 -4.89 -0.59
C VAL A 192 -16.22 -3.64 -1.47
N SER A 193 -15.89 -3.83 -2.73
CA SER A 193 -15.93 -2.79 -3.75
C SER A 193 -16.98 -3.16 -4.78
N ALA A 194 -17.98 -2.31 -4.97
CA ALA A 194 -19.08 -2.59 -5.87
C ALA A 194 -19.22 -1.52 -6.95
N ALA A 195 -19.28 -1.93 -8.21
CA ALA A 195 -19.73 -1.05 -9.27
C ALA A 195 -21.21 -0.73 -9.09
N PRO A 196 -21.67 0.52 -9.29
CA PRO A 196 -23.04 0.92 -9.00
C PRO A 196 -24.12 0.07 -9.70
N ASP A 197 -23.79 -0.49 -10.85
CA ASP A 197 -24.68 -1.28 -11.70
C ASP A 197 -24.50 -2.80 -11.56
N ALA A 198 -23.67 -3.25 -10.63
CA ALA A 198 -23.36 -4.67 -10.41
C ALA A 198 -24.14 -5.30 -9.24
N LEU A 199 -24.87 -4.50 -8.46
CA LEU A 199 -25.62 -4.96 -7.30
C LEU A 199 -27.03 -5.34 -7.68
N GLY A 200 -27.31 -6.64 -7.75
CA GLY A 200 -28.65 -7.21 -7.81
C GLY A 200 -29.18 -7.64 -6.43
N ASP A 201 -30.38 -8.21 -6.38
CA ASP A 201 -31.01 -8.63 -5.11
C ASP A 201 -30.22 -9.75 -4.42
N ALA A 202 -29.58 -10.64 -5.19
CA ALA A 202 -28.74 -11.72 -4.65
C ALA A 202 -27.46 -11.22 -3.95
N GLN A 203 -26.97 -10.04 -4.29
CA GLN A 203 -25.79 -9.44 -3.66
C GLN A 203 -26.12 -8.54 -2.46
N LYS A 204 -27.43 -8.28 -2.25
CA LYS A 204 -27.91 -7.42 -1.16
C LYS A 204 -28.42 -8.21 0.05
N GLN A 205 -28.60 -9.50 -0.11
CA GLN A 205 -29.00 -10.45 0.94
C GLN A 205 -27.78 -10.98 1.70
#